data_7df7c4247dac05c00d13c141968a404b
#
_entry.id   7df7c4247dac05c00d13c141968a404b
#
_cell.length_a   1.000
_cell.length_b   1.000
_cell.length_c   1.000
_cell.angle_alpha   90.00
_cell.angle_beta   90.00
_cell.angle_gamma   90.00
#
_symmetry.space_group_name_H-M   'P 1'
#
loop_
_entity.id
_entity.type
_entity.pdbx_description
1 polymer ?
#
loop_
_entity_poly.entity_id
_entity_poly.type
_entity_poly.pdbx_seq_one_letter_code
_entity_poly.pdbx_strand_id
1 'polypeptide(L)'
;VVQPRCVIAPAVGQRGNTVPSSTLDIHQLESLRDVYRDLHANPELSFAEHRTAGVVAAWLRDHGFEVIENVGRTGVVGVLANGIGAVVALRADMDALPVAEDTGLPYASTVRAASAGEYVPVMHACGHDMHVACLLGACAELVGAREEWSGTVVAIFQPAEELAQGAQAMVDDGLYDRVPRPDVVLGQHVAPLPAGTVGIRAGDFWAASDSLRVVLYGAGGHGSRPETTVDPVVMAAAFVMRLQTIVSRQVAAADTAVVTIGSLNAGTKANIIPDSAELMMNVRSVDPEVRSRVLAAITRIARAEAAAAGAPREPEITLFESAPTLTNDPAAMARTLPALASVVGPERVIDPGPIPSSEDVPILATSIGVPLVFWLLGGADPVVYAGARTVEEMQAVVGRIPSNHSPLYAPVISPTLELGISTLVTAARVWLG
;
A
#
# COMPACT_ATOMS: atom_id res chain seq x y z
N VAL A 1 24.58 4.94 -22.77
CA VAL A 1 24.67 3.95 -21.68
C VAL A 1 23.67 2.88 -22.02
N VAL A 2 24.17 1.67 -22.35
CA VAL A 2 23.35 0.53 -22.78
C VAL A 2 22.74 -0.09 -21.52
N GLN A 3 21.41 -0.05 -21.38
CA GLN A 3 20.69 -0.81 -20.35
C GLN A 3 20.83 -2.31 -20.63
N PRO A 4 21.12 -3.16 -19.65
CA PRO A 4 21.10 -4.60 -19.84
C PRO A 4 19.64 -5.05 -20.05
N ARG A 5 19.34 -5.59 -21.23
CA ARG A 5 18.08 -6.28 -21.51
C ARG A 5 18.05 -7.56 -20.65
N CYS A 6 17.19 -7.61 -19.68
CA CYS A 6 16.88 -8.85 -18.96
C CYS A 6 16.15 -9.79 -19.95
N VAL A 7 16.82 -10.83 -20.40
CA VAL A 7 16.23 -11.87 -21.27
C VAL A 7 15.65 -12.92 -20.35
N ILE A 8 14.32 -13.00 -20.31
CA ILE A 8 13.62 -14.10 -19.63
C ILE A 8 13.85 -15.37 -20.47
N ALA A 9 14.59 -16.31 -19.94
CA ALA A 9 14.75 -17.60 -20.60
C ALA A 9 13.41 -18.37 -20.61
N PRO A 10 13.10 -19.14 -21.68
CA PRO A 10 11.85 -19.87 -21.76
C PRO A 10 11.76 -20.92 -20.65
N ALA A 11 10.61 -21.00 -20.00
CA ALA A 11 10.30 -22.04 -19.02
C ALA A 11 10.36 -23.42 -19.73
N VAL A 12 11.48 -24.09 -19.60
CA VAL A 12 11.65 -25.49 -20.00
C VAL A 12 11.31 -26.36 -18.79
N GLY A 13 10.32 -27.23 -18.99
CA GLY A 13 10.07 -28.50 -18.32
C GLY A 13 10.35 -28.61 -16.83
N GLN A 14 9.33 -29.00 -16.11
CA GLN A 14 9.27 -29.52 -14.75
C GLN A 14 10.61 -30.14 -14.26
N ARG A 15 11.48 -29.30 -13.70
CA ARG A 15 12.38 -29.75 -12.63
C ARG A 15 11.74 -29.24 -11.34
N GLY A 16 11.50 -30.16 -10.41
CA GLY A 16 10.87 -29.85 -9.15
C GLY A 16 11.52 -28.61 -8.50
N ASN A 17 10.73 -27.57 -8.33
CA ASN A 17 11.09 -26.41 -7.52
C ASN A 17 11.27 -26.93 -6.09
N THR A 18 12.48 -27.15 -5.64
CA THR A 18 12.77 -27.18 -4.22
C THR A 18 12.68 -25.73 -3.75
N VAL A 19 11.50 -25.30 -3.28
CA VAL A 19 11.39 -24.20 -2.33
C VAL A 19 12.46 -24.44 -1.27
N PRO A 20 13.29 -23.45 -0.88
CA PRO A 20 14.20 -23.62 0.25
C PRO A 20 13.40 -24.26 1.37
N SER A 21 13.92 -25.32 1.98
CA SER A 21 13.15 -26.13 2.93
C SER A 21 12.73 -25.20 4.09
N SER A 22 11.46 -24.78 4.06
CA SER A 22 10.83 -24.14 5.21
C SER A 22 11.01 -25.07 6.40
N THR A 23 11.33 -24.52 7.55
CA THR A 23 11.38 -25.29 8.81
C THR A 23 9.98 -25.64 9.30
N LEU A 24 8.94 -24.99 8.74
CA LEU A 24 7.55 -25.30 9.05
C LEU A 24 7.17 -26.67 8.48
N ASP A 25 6.58 -27.50 9.32
CA ASP A 25 6.03 -28.77 8.89
C ASP A 25 4.68 -28.59 8.15
N ILE A 26 4.18 -29.70 7.58
CA ILE A 26 2.92 -29.66 6.80
C ILE A 26 1.72 -29.23 7.64
N HIS A 27 1.70 -29.54 8.93
CA HIS A 27 0.59 -29.19 9.83
C HIS A 27 0.63 -27.68 10.15
N GLN A 28 1.81 -27.13 10.35
CA GLN A 28 1.99 -25.69 10.55
C GLN A 28 1.60 -24.89 9.32
N LEU A 29 1.97 -25.35 8.12
CA LEU A 29 1.55 -24.72 6.87
C LEU A 29 0.03 -24.79 6.66
N GLU A 30 -0.60 -25.94 6.98
CA GLU A 30 -2.05 -26.05 6.86
C GLU A 30 -2.78 -25.16 7.88
N SER A 31 -2.26 -25.04 9.10
CA SER A 31 -2.78 -24.09 10.09
C SER A 31 -2.71 -22.64 9.60
N LEU A 32 -1.63 -22.25 8.92
CA LEU A 32 -1.51 -20.90 8.33
C LEU A 32 -2.47 -20.69 7.15
N ARG A 33 -2.71 -21.71 6.35
CA ARG A 33 -3.74 -21.66 5.29
C ARG A 33 -5.14 -21.50 5.88
N ASP A 34 -5.41 -22.15 7.02
CA ASP A 34 -6.68 -21.99 7.73
C ASP A 34 -6.81 -20.60 8.34
N VAL A 35 -5.73 -20.03 8.89
CA VAL A 35 -5.70 -18.61 9.33
C VAL A 35 -6.01 -17.68 8.16
N TYR A 36 -5.37 -17.86 7.00
CA TYR A 36 -5.66 -17.07 5.82
C TYR A 36 -7.15 -17.15 5.43
N ARG A 37 -7.72 -18.37 5.32
CA ARG A 37 -9.14 -18.56 4.98
C ARG A 37 -10.09 -17.94 5.99
N ASP A 38 -9.73 -18.01 7.27
CA ASP A 38 -10.50 -17.46 8.36
C ASP A 38 -10.49 -15.91 8.33
N LEU A 39 -9.33 -15.29 8.11
CA LEU A 39 -9.22 -13.84 7.93
C LEU A 39 -9.98 -13.37 6.69
N HIS A 40 -9.84 -14.07 5.56
CA HIS A 40 -10.56 -13.77 4.32
C HIS A 40 -12.08 -13.80 4.49
N ALA A 41 -12.60 -14.77 5.24
CA ALA A 41 -14.02 -14.90 5.51
C ALA A 41 -14.56 -13.87 6.52
N ASN A 42 -13.68 -13.23 7.30
CA ASN A 42 -14.04 -12.31 8.38
C ASN A 42 -13.27 -10.99 8.30
N PRO A 43 -13.30 -10.27 7.18
CA PRO A 43 -12.56 -9.02 6.98
C PRO A 43 -13.13 -7.89 7.83
N GLU A 44 -12.26 -6.98 8.26
CA GLU A 44 -12.61 -5.81 9.05
C GLU A 44 -12.08 -4.53 8.39
N LEU A 45 -12.88 -3.46 8.42
CA LEU A 45 -12.49 -2.16 7.85
C LEU A 45 -11.37 -1.50 8.66
N SER A 46 -10.70 -0.54 8.02
CA SER A 46 -9.65 0.29 8.60
C SER A 46 -10.05 0.86 9.98
N PHE A 47 -9.16 0.71 10.96
CA PHE A 47 -9.35 1.07 12.37
C PHE A 47 -10.48 0.31 13.09
N ALA A 48 -10.95 -0.79 12.53
CA ALA A 48 -11.93 -1.69 13.13
C ALA A 48 -11.44 -3.15 13.15
N GLU A 49 -10.14 -3.41 12.95
CA GLU A 49 -9.50 -4.72 12.81
C GLU A 49 -9.34 -5.44 14.17
N HIS A 50 -10.35 -5.35 15.04
CA HIS A 50 -10.27 -5.88 16.42
C HIS A 50 -10.14 -7.39 16.49
N ARG A 51 -10.88 -8.12 15.63
CA ARG A 51 -10.81 -9.56 15.56
C ARG A 51 -9.48 -10.03 14.99
N THR A 52 -9.08 -9.43 13.88
CA THR A 52 -7.80 -9.68 13.21
C THR A 52 -6.63 -9.44 14.16
N ALA A 53 -6.63 -8.30 14.87
CA ALA A 53 -5.65 -7.98 15.89
C ALA A 53 -5.62 -9.04 17.01
N GLY A 54 -6.79 -9.54 17.44
CA GLY A 54 -6.89 -10.60 18.43
C GLY A 54 -6.28 -11.93 17.97
N VAL A 55 -6.52 -12.33 16.71
CA VAL A 55 -5.90 -13.53 16.09
C VAL A 55 -4.39 -13.39 16.05
N VAL A 56 -3.89 -12.24 15.57
CA VAL A 56 -2.46 -11.94 15.51
C VAL A 56 -1.81 -11.96 16.90
N ALA A 57 -2.40 -11.29 17.87
CA ALA A 57 -1.86 -11.21 19.22
C ALA A 57 -1.80 -12.59 19.90
N ALA A 58 -2.82 -13.42 19.72
CA ALA A 58 -2.84 -14.79 20.22
C ALA A 58 -1.73 -15.64 19.59
N TRP A 59 -1.61 -15.61 18.26
CA TRP A 59 -0.58 -16.35 17.54
C TRP A 59 0.84 -15.96 17.99
N LEU A 60 1.12 -14.68 18.10
CA LEU A 60 2.43 -14.18 18.53
C LEU A 60 2.78 -14.63 19.95
N ARG A 61 1.80 -14.57 20.90
CA ARG A 61 2.01 -15.05 22.28
C ARG A 61 2.31 -16.54 22.32
N ASP A 62 1.58 -17.33 21.55
CA ASP A 62 1.78 -18.80 21.47
C ASP A 62 3.17 -19.16 20.92
N HIS A 63 3.77 -18.27 20.11
CA HIS A 63 5.13 -18.41 19.58
C HIS A 63 6.20 -17.66 20.41
N GLY A 64 5.84 -17.16 21.60
CA GLY A 64 6.81 -16.60 22.56
C GLY A 64 7.32 -15.19 22.24
N PHE A 65 6.57 -14.41 21.48
CA PHE A 65 6.82 -12.97 21.31
C PHE A 65 6.30 -12.19 22.53
N GLU A 66 7.01 -11.11 22.87
CA GLU A 66 6.42 -10.04 23.67
C GLU A 66 5.44 -9.26 22.77
N VAL A 67 4.17 -9.14 23.20
CA VAL A 67 3.10 -8.58 22.37
C VAL A 67 2.59 -7.27 22.94
N ILE A 68 2.55 -6.25 22.09
CA ILE A 68 2.01 -4.92 22.36
C ILE A 68 0.79 -4.72 21.48
N GLU A 69 -0.37 -4.53 22.08
CA GLU A 69 -1.64 -4.34 21.38
C GLU A 69 -2.08 -2.88 21.39
N ASN A 70 -3.04 -2.56 20.52
CA ASN A 70 -3.65 -1.24 20.39
C ASN A 70 -2.65 -0.14 20.04
N VAL A 71 -1.61 -0.44 19.26
CA VAL A 71 -0.66 0.55 18.73
C VAL A 71 -1.30 1.23 17.53
N GLY A 72 -1.53 2.52 17.60
CA GLY A 72 -2.28 3.23 16.55
C GLY A 72 -3.73 2.74 16.43
N ARG A 73 -4.39 2.50 17.56
CA ARG A 73 -5.75 1.97 17.76
C ARG A 73 -5.84 0.43 17.75
N THR A 74 -5.76 -0.21 16.58
CA THR A 74 -5.95 -1.67 16.43
C THR A 74 -4.68 -2.42 16.08
N GLY A 75 -3.57 -1.72 15.84
CA GLY A 75 -2.30 -2.34 15.48
C GLY A 75 -1.73 -3.24 16.58
N VAL A 76 -0.98 -4.25 16.16
CA VAL A 76 -0.32 -5.22 17.04
C VAL A 76 1.16 -5.29 16.69
N VAL A 77 2.00 -5.33 17.71
CA VAL A 77 3.45 -5.47 17.52
C VAL A 77 3.97 -6.62 18.37
N GLY A 78 4.73 -7.50 17.75
CA GLY A 78 5.44 -8.58 18.43
C GLY A 78 6.94 -8.31 18.45
N VAL A 79 7.57 -8.46 19.61
CA VAL A 79 9.02 -8.35 19.75
C VAL A 79 9.61 -9.72 20.13
N LEU A 80 10.58 -10.17 19.36
CA LEU A 80 11.31 -11.42 19.59
C LEU A 80 12.80 -11.13 19.68
N ALA A 81 13.33 -11.07 20.89
CA ALA A 81 14.76 -10.93 21.13
C ALA A 81 15.47 -12.30 21.09
N ASN A 82 16.61 -12.36 20.41
CA ASN A 82 17.44 -13.56 20.27
C ASN A 82 18.94 -13.21 20.31
N GLY A 83 19.37 -12.64 21.42
CA GLY A 83 20.79 -12.23 21.62
C GLY A 83 21.11 -10.85 21.05
N ILE A 84 22.42 -10.56 20.98
CA ILE A 84 22.94 -9.27 20.51
C ILE A 84 23.04 -9.31 18.98
N GLY A 85 22.51 -8.31 18.31
CA GLY A 85 22.54 -8.21 16.85
C GLY A 85 21.67 -7.06 16.36
N ALA A 86 21.40 -7.05 15.07
CA ALA A 86 20.55 -6.05 14.45
C ALA A 86 19.08 -6.19 14.89
N VAL A 87 18.34 -5.11 14.78
CA VAL A 87 16.91 -5.06 14.97
C VAL A 87 16.22 -4.95 13.61
N VAL A 88 15.42 -5.94 13.25
CA VAL A 88 14.72 -5.99 11.96
C VAL A 88 13.22 -5.86 12.17
N ALA A 89 12.63 -4.84 11.57
CA ALA A 89 11.18 -4.73 11.51
C ALA A 89 10.63 -5.44 10.27
N LEU A 90 9.62 -6.31 10.46
CA LEU A 90 8.82 -6.94 9.42
C LEU A 90 7.40 -6.41 9.51
N ARG A 91 6.80 -5.99 8.38
CA ARG A 91 5.47 -5.37 8.37
C ARG A 91 4.47 -6.17 7.54
N ALA A 92 3.26 -6.30 8.06
CA ALA A 92 2.04 -6.62 7.32
C ALA A 92 0.92 -5.66 7.72
N ASP A 93 0.09 -5.27 6.78
CA ASP A 93 -1.17 -4.57 7.01
C ASP A 93 -2.30 -5.56 7.33
N MET A 94 -3.43 -5.07 7.90
CA MET A 94 -4.49 -5.94 8.41
C MET A 94 -5.89 -5.58 7.92
N ASP A 95 -6.09 -4.37 7.40
CA ASP A 95 -7.42 -3.86 7.10
C ASP A 95 -7.99 -4.36 5.77
N ALA A 96 -9.29 -4.21 5.60
CA ALA A 96 -10.06 -4.60 4.43
C ALA A 96 -10.87 -3.42 3.86
N LEU A 97 -11.47 -3.63 2.71
CA LEU A 97 -12.14 -2.62 1.90
C LEU A 97 -13.66 -2.79 1.89
N PRO A 98 -14.43 -1.69 1.69
CA PRO A 98 -15.88 -1.73 1.52
C PRO A 98 -16.27 -2.23 0.12
N VAL A 99 -15.91 -3.46 -0.20
CA VAL A 99 -16.14 -4.13 -1.50
C VAL A 99 -17.03 -5.35 -1.30
N ALA A 100 -17.99 -5.56 -2.22
CA ALA A 100 -18.79 -6.78 -2.26
C ALA A 100 -18.01 -7.86 -3.00
N GLU A 101 -17.62 -8.92 -2.31
CA GLU A 101 -16.86 -10.02 -2.90
C GLU A 101 -17.70 -10.82 -3.90
N ASP A 102 -17.09 -11.15 -5.04
CA ASP A 102 -17.68 -11.96 -6.12
C ASP A 102 -16.67 -13.01 -6.66
N THR A 103 -15.77 -13.47 -5.81
CA THR A 103 -14.72 -14.45 -6.18
C THR A 103 -15.27 -15.85 -6.41
N GLY A 104 -16.40 -16.20 -5.79
CA GLY A 104 -16.96 -17.54 -5.79
C GLY A 104 -16.19 -18.55 -4.93
N LEU A 105 -15.27 -18.11 -4.10
CA LEU A 105 -14.50 -18.97 -3.20
C LEU A 105 -15.39 -19.56 -2.11
N PRO A 106 -15.12 -20.79 -1.63
CA PRO A 106 -15.91 -21.43 -0.56
C PRO A 106 -15.77 -20.70 0.79
N TYR A 107 -14.78 -19.83 0.95
CA TYR A 107 -14.53 -18.98 2.11
C TYR A 107 -14.69 -17.49 1.80
N ALA A 108 -15.39 -17.15 0.70
CA ALA A 108 -15.69 -15.78 0.34
C ALA A 108 -16.41 -15.02 1.47
N SER A 109 -16.08 -13.75 1.64
CA SER A 109 -16.67 -12.91 2.68
C SER A 109 -18.15 -12.62 2.41
N THR A 110 -18.95 -12.74 3.45
CA THR A 110 -20.34 -12.24 3.50
C THR A 110 -20.52 -11.14 4.54
N VAL A 111 -19.40 -10.66 5.11
CA VAL A 111 -19.38 -9.66 6.18
C VAL A 111 -19.91 -8.33 5.66
N ARG A 112 -20.65 -7.65 6.51
CA ARG A 112 -21.07 -6.27 6.33
C ARG A 112 -20.74 -5.47 7.58
N ALA A 113 -20.27 -4.23 7.40
CA ALA A 113 -19.92 -3.34 8.49
C ALA A 113 -20.48 -1.93 8.28
N ALA A 114 -20.58 -1.18 9.35
CA ALA A 114 -20.98 0.24 9.28
C ALA A 114 -19.80 1.08 8.77
N SER A 115 -20.05 1.89 7.75
CA SER A 115 -19.08 2.85 7.19
C SER A 115 -19.83 4.10 6.73
N ALA A 116 -19.37 5.27 7.18
CA ALA A 116 -19.97 6.57 6.80
C ALA A 116 -21.50 6.65 6.95
N GLY A 117 -22.09 5.92 7.89
CA GLY A 117 -23.54 5.90 8.14
C GLY A 117 -24.32 4.88 7.30
N GLU A 118 -23.65 4.12 6.46
CA GLU A 118 -24.22 3.03 5.68
C GLU A 118 -23.69 1.66 6.14
N TYR A 119 -24.39 0.59 5.78
CA TYR A 119 -23.96 -0.79 6.05
C TYR A 119 -23.43 -1.39 4.75
N VAL A 120 -22.11 -1.43 4.62
CA VAL A 120 -21.41 -1.84 3.38
C VAL A 120 -20.89 -3.27 3.48
N PRO A 121 -20.79 -4.02 2.36
CA PRO A 121 -20.07 -5.29 2.33
C PRO A 121 -18.57 -5.04 2.55
N VAL A 122 -17.86 -6.04 3.08
CA VAL A 122 -16.42 -5.95 3.37
C VAL A 122 -15.69 -7.14 2.77
N MET A 123 -14.53 -6.89 2.15
CA MET A 123 -13.69 -7.89 1.52
C MET A 123 -12.21 -7.54 1.68
N HIS A 124 -11.35 -8.55 1.89
CA HIS A 124 -9.90 -8.40 1.71
C HIS A 124 -9.52 -8.28 0.23
N ALA A 125 -10.03 -7.23 -0.43
CA ALA A 125 -9.81 -7.00 -1.86
C ALA A 125 -8.38 -6.54 -2.20
N CYS A 126 -7.53 -6.25 -1.22
CA CYS A 126 -6.12 -5.94 -1.41
C CYS A 126 -5.17 -7.08 -1.00
N GLY A 127 -5.69 -8.14 -0.34
CA GLY A 127 -4.92 -9.31 0.03
C GLY A 127 -4.12 -9.16 1.33
N HIS A 128 -4.54 -8.25 2.22
CA HIS A 128 -3.87 -8.03 3.52
C HIS A 128 -3.98 -9.25 4.45
N ASP A 129 -5.01 -10.06 4.32
CA ASP A 129 -5.13 -11.39 4.93
C ASP A 129 -3.95 -12.33 4.56
N MET A 130 -3.49 -12.29 3.31
CA MET A 130 -2.29 -13.01 2.87
C MET A 130 -1.03 -12.43 3.50
N HIS A 131 -0.94 -11.10 3.63
CA HIS A 131 0.21 -10.46 4.30
C HIS A 131 0.29 -10.85 5.76
N VAL A 132 -0.83 -10.82 6.49
CA VAL A 132 -0.91 -11.28 7.89
C VAL A 132 -0.48 -12.74 8.00
N ALA A 133 -1.05 -13.64 7.18
CA ALA A 133 -0.71 -15.05 7.22
C ALA A 133 0.78 -15.31 6.91
N CYS A 134 1.36 -14.61 5.94
CA CYS A 134 2.78 -14.70 5.61
C CYS A 134 3.66 -14.24 6.78
N LEU A 135 3.34 -13.13 7.43
CA LEU A 135 4.14 -12.61 8.54
C LEU A 135 4.01 -13.50 9.79
N LEU A 136 2.83 -14.02 10.09
CA LEU A 136 2.65 -15.00 11.17
C LEU A 136 3.48 -16.27 10.91
N GLY A 137 3.50 -16.77 9.67
CA GLY A 137 4.34 -17.89 9.27
C GLY A 137 5.82 -17.58 9.39
N ALA A 138 6.26 -16.39 8.97
CA ALA A 138 7.64 -15.94 9.12
C ALA A 138 8.06 -15.84 10.60
N CYS A 139 7.18 -15.35 11.46
CA CYS A 139 7.41 -15.33 12.91
C CYS A 139 7.61 -16.74 13.48
N ALA A 140 6.74 -17.70 13.11
CA ALA A 140 6.86 -19.09 13.55
C ALA A 140 8.17 -19.75 13.06
N GLU A 141 8.54 -19.52 11.80
CA GLU A 141 9.78 -20.06 11.21
C GLU A 141 11.03 -19.46 11.89
N LEU A 142 11.06 -18.17 12.16
CA LEU A 142 12.16 -17.51 12.86
C LEU A 142 12.30 -18.04 14.31
N VAL A 143 11.19 -18.34 14.98
CA VAL A 143 11.22 -19.01 16.29
C VAL A 143 11.81 -20.41 16.20
N GLY A 144 11.39 -21.18 15.20
CA GLY A 144 11.92 -22.54 14.99
C GLY A 144 13.42 -22.58 14.67
N ALA A 145 13.91 -21.51 14.05
CA ALA A 145 15.32 -21.39 13.62
C ALA A 145 16.19 -20.50 14.54
N ARG A 146 15.83 -20.33 15.82
CA ARG A 146 16.55 -19.42 16.76
C ARG A 146 18.05 -19.69 16.90
N GLU A 147 18.50 -20.91 16.68
CA GLU A 147 19.91 -21.26 16.75
C GLU A 147 20.72 -20.76 15.53
N GLU A 148 20.03 -20.29 14.49
CA GLU A 148 20.65 -19.92 13.22
C GLU A 148 20.77 -18.40 13.01
N TRP A 149 20.34 -17.59 13.97
CA TRP A 149 20.40 -16.13 13.87
C TRP A 149 20.50 -15.47 15.25
N SER A 150 20.93 -14.19 15.26
CA SER A 150 20.97 -13.36 16.47
C SER A 150 20.45 -11.94 16.16
N GLY A 151 19.94 -11.27 17.19
CA GLY A 151 19.37 -9.94 17.07
C GLY A 151 17.94 -9.86 17.59
N THR A 152 17.13 -8.95 17.04
CA THR A 152 15.74 -8.78 17.44
C THR A 152 14.83 -8.63 16.21
N VAL A 153 13.73 -9.35 16.22
CA VAL A 153 12.64 -9.19 15.24
C VAL A 153 11.53 -8.35 15.86
N VAL A 154 11.08 -7.32 15.14
CA VAL A 154 9.91 -6.51 15.47
C VAL A 154 8.87 -6.77 14.38
N ALA A 155 7.86 -7.61 14.67
CA ALA A 155 6.77 -7.91 13.76
C ALA A 155 5.66 -6.87 13.93
N ILE A 156 5.42 -6.05 12.91
CA ILE A 156 4.45 -4.95 12.93
C ILE A 156 3.24 -5.37 12.09
N PHE A 157 2.08 -5.51 12.74
CA PHE A 157 0.79 -5.72 12.10
C PHE A 157 0.05 -4.40 12.12
N GLN A 158 0.06 -3.73 10.98
CA GLN A 158 -0.37 -2.35 10.82
C GLN A 158 -1.85 -2.27 10.49
N PRO A 159 -2.65 -1.40 11.16
CA PRO A 159 -4.03 -1.10 10.80
C PRO A 159 -4.10 -0.08 9.66
N ALA A 160 -5.28 0.09 9.08
CA ALA A 160 -5.73 1.24 8.29
C ALA A 160 -4.75 1.73 7.20
N GLU A 161 -4.16 0.80 6.46
CA GLU A 161 -3.33 1.10 5.29
C GLU A 161 -4.17 1.75 4.19
N GLU A 162 -5.37 1.24 3.95
CA GLU A 162 -6.30 1.69 2.90
C GLU A 162 -6.82 3.14 3.09
N LEU A 163 -6.58 3.71 4.28
CA LEU A 163 -6.79 5.13 4.56
C LEU A 163 -5.49 5.95 4.51
N ALA A 164 -4.34 5.33 4.24
CA ALA A 164 -3.00 5.92 4.36
C ALA A 164 -2.77 6.62 5.72
N GLN A 165 -3.32 6.06 6.80
CA GLN A 165 -3.29 6.65 8.14
C GLN A 165 -2.71 5.71 9.21
N GLY A 166 -2.64 4.41 8.93
CA GLY A 166 -2.30 3.42 9.94
C GLY A 166 -0.86 3.50 10.41
N ALA A 167 0.08 3.62 9.50
CA ALA A 167 1.49 3.78 9.85
C ALA A 167 1.73 5.05 10.67
N GLN A 168 1.12 6.19 10.29
CA GLN A 168 1.23 7.43 11.04
C GLN A 168 0.59 7.31 12.42
N ALA A 169 -0.58 6.68 12.52
CA ALA A 169 -1.25 6.46 13.80
C ALA A 169 -0.40 5.62 14.76
N MET A 170 0.30 4.60 14.27
CA MET A 170 1.22 3.79 15.07
C MET A 170 2.42 4.61 15.55
N VAL A 171 3.00 5.44 14.68
CA VAL A 171 4.13 6.32 15.03
C VAL A 171 3.70 7.37 16.07
N ASP A 172 2.54 8.01 15.87
CA ASP A 172 2.01 9.03 16.78
C ASP A 172 1.64 8.45 18.15
N ASP A 173 1.26 7.16 18.21
CA ASP A 173 1.01 6.42 19.47
C ASP A 173 2.31 5.96 20.16
N GLY A 174 3.46 6.38 19.68
CA GLY A 174 4.75 6.08 20.30
C GLY A 174 5.26 4.67 20.03
N LEU A 175 5.03 4.10 18.84
CA LEU A 175 5.54 2.79 18.45
C LEU A 175 7.00 2.58 18.85
N TYR A 176 7.87 3.53 18.48
CA TYR A 176 9.32 3.41 18.66
C TYR A 176 9.81 3.78 20.07
N ASP A 177 8.93 4.23 20.95
CA ASP A 177 9.19 4.35 22.40
C ASP A 177 8.95 3.03 23.13
N ARG A 178 8.23 2.09 22.49
CA ARG A 178 7.74 0.83 23.07
C ARG A 178 8.47 -0.40 22.53
N VAL A 179 9.24 -0.26 21.45
CA VAL A 179 10.02 -1.35 20.81
C VAL A 179 11.47 -0.92 20.58
N PRO A 180 12.42 -1.86 20.48
CA PRO A 180 13.77 -1.54 20.03
C PRO A 180 13.74 -0.88 18.66
N ARG A 181 14.51 0.22 18.48
CA ARG A 181 14.59 0.93 17.21
C ARG A 181 15.16 0.00 16.12
N PRO A 182 14.43 -0.24 15.02
CA PRO A 182 14.92 -1.06 13.92
C PRO A 182 16.10 -0.43 13.18
N ASP A 183 16.94 -1.30 12.62
CA ASP A 183 18.02 -0.93 11.68
C ASP A 183 17.51 -0.93 10.23
N VAL A 184 16.40 -1.63 9.97
CA VAL A 184 15.75 -1.73 8.66
C VAL A 184 14.26 -2.06 8.85
N VAL A 185 13.42 -1.55 7.95
CA VAL A 185 12.03 -1.98 7.78
C VAL A 185 11.93 -2.80 6.50
N LEU A 186 11.36 -3.99 6.60
CA LEU A 186 11.13 -4.92 5.49
C LEU A 186 9.63 -5.20 5.37
N GLY A 187 9.13 -5.26 4.14
CA GLY A 187 7.73 -5.59 3.88
C GLY A 187 7.50 -6.11 2.48
N GLN A 188 6.33 -6.69 2.28
CA GLN A 188 5.90 -7.20 0.98
C GLN A 188 4.41 -6.92 0.77
N HIS A 189 4.01 -6.86 -0.50
CA HIS A 189 2.61 -6.73 -0.88
C HIS A 189 2.27 -7.74 -1.97
N VAL A 190 1.19 -8.50 -1.80
CA VAL A 190 0.71 -9.41 -2.83
C VAL A 190 0.12 -8.62 -4.00
N ALA A 191 0.52 -9.00 -5.21
CA ALA A 191 0.15 -8.29 -6.42
C ALA A 191 -0.34 -9.27 -7.49
N PRO A 192 -1.09 -8.80 -8.51
CA PRO A 192 -1.49 -9.62 -9.64
C PRO A 192 -0.31 -9.92 -10.59
N LEU A 193 0.81 -10.37 -10.03
CA LEU A 193 1.94 -10.96 -10.73
C LEU A 193 1.84 -12.49 -10.66
N PRO A 194 2.52 -13.23 -11.55
CA PRO A 194 2.51 -14.69 -11.47
C PRO A 194 2.96 -15.18 -10.08
N ALA A 195 2.17 -16.03 -9.43
CA ALA A 195 2.60 -16.68 -8.19
C ALA A 195 3.93 -17.41 -8.42
N GLY A 196 4.88 -17.22 -7.51
CA GLY A 196 6.25 -17.71 -7.69
C GLY A 196 7.23 -16.63 -8.15
N THR A 197 6.82 -15.38 -8.30
CA THR A 197 7.68 -14.25 -8.67
C THR A 197 7.76 -13.20 -7.56
N VAL A 198 8.84 -12.44 -7.59
CA VAL A 198 9.05 -11.25 -6.76
C VAL A 198 9.26 -10.05 -7.66
N GLY A 199 8.49 -8.98 -7.44
CA GLY A 199 8.67 -7.69 -8.10
C GLY A 199 9.39 -6.72 -7.18
N ILE A 200 10.54 -6.16 -7.58
CA ILE A 200 11.27 -5.20 -6.74
C ILE A 200 12.04 -4.20 -7.60
N ARG A 201 12.16 -2.98 -7.09
CA ARG A 201 12.84 -1.87 -7.76
C ARG A 201 13.64 -1.07 -6.75
N ALA A 202 14.87 -0.67 -7.11
CA ALA A 202 15.69 0.25 -6.34
C ALA A 202 15.24 1.71 -6.55
N GLY A 203 15.31 2.53 -5.52
CA GLY A 203 14.85 3.91 -5.56
C GLY A 203 13.33 4.00 -5.52
N ASP A 204 12.78 5.01 -6.18
CA ASP A 204 11.34 5.28 -6.17
C ASP A 204 10.56 4.17 -6.84
N PHE A 205 9.69 3.53 -6.05
CA PHE A 205 9.00 2.31 -6.45
C PHE A 205 7.49 2.52 -6.55
N TRP A 206 6.82 3.08 -5.52
CA TRP A 206 5.40 3.42 -5.57
C TRP A 206 5.19 4.92 -5.44
N ALA A 207 4.15 5.43 -6.10
CA ALA A 207 3.86 6.85 -6.09
C ALA A 207 3.39 7.34 -4.73
N ALA A 208 3.72 8.58 -4.39
CA ALA A 208 2.99 9.32 -3.38
C ALA A 208 1.54 9.57 -3.85
N SER A 209 0.62 9.62 -2.90
CA SER A 209 -0.78 9.99 -3.12
C SER A 209 -1.20 11.04 -2.11
N ASP A 210 -1.80 12.13 -2.61
CA ASP A 210 -2.31 13.22 -1.78
C ASP A 210 -3.75 13.51 -2.16
N SER A 211 -4.67 13.43 -1.20
CA SER A 211 -6.07 13.79 -1.39
C SER A 211 -6.36 15.15 -0.74
N LEU A 212 -6.81 16.10 -1.57
CA LEU A 212 -7.08 17.47 -1.15
C LEU A 212 -8.56 17.81 -1.34
N ARG A 213 -9.07 18.57 -0.38
CA ARG A 213 -10.34 19.29 -0.45
C ARG A 213 -10.06 20.76 -0.65
N VAL A 214 -10.66 21.38 -1.68
CA VAL A 214 -10.55 22.80 -1.94
C VAL A 214 -11.96 23.41 -1.94
N VAL A 215 -12.16 24.44 -1.12
CA VAL A 215 -13.39 25.25 -1.10
C VAL A 215 -13.08 26.63 -1.64
N LEU A 216 -13.76 26.98 -2.73
CA LEU A 216 -13.71 28.30 -3.33
C LEU A 216 -14.95 29.06 -2.89
N TYR A 217 -14.76 30.26 -2.34
CA TYR A 217 -15.82 31.08 -1.78
C TYR A 217 -16.21 32.20 -2.73
N GLY A 218 -17.51 32.29 -3.02
CA GLY A 218 -18.12 33.33 -3.79
C GLY A 218 -19.07 34.20 -2.96
N ALA A 219 -19.92 34.94 -3.64
CA ALA A 219 -21.04 35.67 -3.07
C ALA A 219 -22.27 35.30 -3.85
N GLY A 220 -23.17 34.50 -3.24
CA GLY A 220 -24.36 33.97 -3.87
C GLY A 220 -25.43 35.03 -4.15
N GLY A 221 -26.38 34.68 -5.03
CA GLY A 221 -27.48 35.56 -5.36
C GLY A 221 -28.40 35.05 -6.45
N HIS A 222 -29.28 35.92 -6.91
CA HIS A 222 -30.26 35.56 -7.96
C HIS A 222 -29.54 35.48 -9.32
N GLY A 223 -29.72 34.37 -10.05
CA GLY A 223 -29.05 34.14 -11.34
C GLY A 223 -29.32 35.15 -12.44
N SER A 224 -30.40 35.96 -12.32
CA SER A 224 -30.68 37.08 -13.24
C SER A 224 -29.92 38.37 -12.91
N ARG A 225 -29.19 38.41 -11.77
CA ARG A 225 -28.43 39.58 -11.31
C ARG A 225 -26.97 39.24 -11.00
N PRO A 226 -26.22 38.66 -11.97
CA PRO A 226 -24.84 38.18 -11.73
C PRO A 226 -23.90 39.34 -11.35
N GLU A 227 -24.21 40.55 -11.73
CA GLU A 227 -23.40 41.76 -11.39
C GLU A 227 -23.36 42.04 -9.88
N THR A 228 -24.27 41.44 -9.09
CA THR A 228 -24.32 41.62 -7.62
C THR A 228 -23.65 40.43 -6.88
N THR A 229 -23.03 39.54 -7.60
CA THR A 229 -22.52 38.23 -7.08
C THR A 229 -21.05 38.04 -7.42
N VAL A 230 -20.44 37.04 -6.78
CA VAL A 230 -19.19 36.43 -7.19
C VAL A 230 -19.45 34.96 -7.40
N ASP A 231 -19.44 34.50 -8.63
CA ASP A 231 -19.88 33.15 -9.00
C ASP A 231 -18.79 32.09 -8.75
N PRO A 232 -18.93 31.23 -7.74
CA PRO A 232 -17.93 30.19 -7.45
C PRO A 232 -17.98 29.03 -8.44
N VAL A 233 -19.06 28.87 -9.23
CA VAL A 233 -19.14 27.84 -10.29
C VAL A 233 -18.17 28.20 -11.43
N VAL A 234 -18.18 29.45 -11.87
CA VAL A 234 -17.25 29.96 -12.89
C VAL A 234 -15.81 29.88 -12.38
N MET A 235 -15.59 30.26 -11.12
CA MET A 235 -14.28 30.19 -10.48
C MET A 235 -13.76 28.75 -10.42
N ALA A 236 -14.60 27.79 -10.02
CA ALA A 236 -14.25 26.37 -9.97
C ALA A 236 -13.96 25.79 -11.37
N ALA A 237 -14.73 26.17 -12.38
CA ALA A 237 -14.48 25.76 -13.76
C ALA A 237 -13.11 26.28 -14.26
N ALA A 238 -12.79 27.54 -14.01
CA ALA A 238 -11.49 28.15 -14.36
C ALA A 238 -10.35 27.45 -13.60
N PHE A 239 -10.53 27.17 -12.31
CA PHE A 239 -9.58 26.44 -11.48
C PHE A 239 -9.29 25.04 -12.05
N VAL A 240 -10.33 24.25 -12.36
CA VAL A 240 -10.19 22.90 -12.96
C VAL A 240 -9.38 22.96 -14.26
N MET A 241 -9.73 23.88 -15.14
CA MET A 241 -9.02 24.04 -16.41
C MET A 241 -7.56 24.47 -16.22
N ARG A 242 -7.29 25.36 -15.27
CA ARG A 242 -5.94 25.80 -14.95
C ARG A 242 -5.09 24.72 -14.32
N LEU A 243 -5.66 23.85 -13.49
CA LEU A 243 -4.98 22.70 -12.89
C LEU A 243 -4.37 21.78 -13.95
N GLN A 244 -5.05 21.58 -15.11
CA GLN A 244 -4.50 20.75 -16.19
C GLN A 244 -3.16 21.27 -16.72
N THR A 245 -2.86 22.55 -16.53
CA THR A 245 -1.58 23.14 -16.96
C THR A 245 -0.42 22.77 -16.02
N ILE A 246 -0.68 22.24 -14.83
CA ILE A 246 0.38 21.77 -13.93
C ILE A 246 1.14 20.65 -14.60
N VAL A 247 0.46 19.56 -14.94
CA VAL A 247 1.08 18.39 -15.57
C VAL A 247 1.61 18.73 -16.96
N SER A 248 0.82 19.45 -17.77
CA SER A 248 1.20 19.70 -19.18
C SER A 248 2.27 20.79 -19.35
N ARG A 249 2.57 21.66 -18.37
CA ARG A 249 3.45 22.84 -18.51
C ARG A 249 4.43 23.09 -17.37
N GLN A 250 4.29 22.40 -16.21
CA GLN A 250 5.11 22.63 -15.03
C GLN A 250 5.84 21.37 -14.53
N VAL A 251 5.46 20.19 -15.05
CA VAL A 251 6.12 18.91 -14.82
C VAL A 251 6.94 18.56 -16.06
N ALA A 252 8.17 18.13 -15.89
CA ALA A 252 9.03 17.74 -17.01
C ALA A 252 8.47 16.48 -17.67
N ALA A 253 8.70 16.32 -18.98
CA ALA A 253 8.18 15.16 -19.73
C ALA A 253 8.75 13.81 -19.25
N ALA A 254 9.87 13.82 -18.54
CA ALA A 254 10.47 12.64 -17.94
C ALA A 254 9.91 12.30 -16.56
N ASP A 255 9.21 13.24 -15.92
CA ASP A 255 8.66 13.11 -14.59
C ASP A 255 7.22 12.60 -14.66
N THR A 256 6.78 11.89 -13.60
CA THR A 256 5.41 11.39 -13.50
C THR A 256 4.64 12.18 -12.45
N ALA A 257 3.53 12.80 -12.87
CA ALA A 257 2.54 13.37 -11.99
C ALA A 257 1.14 13.24 -12.59
N VAL A 258 0.15 12.99 -11.74
CA VAL A 258 -1.28 12.93 -12.10
C VAL A 258 -2.04 13.85 -11.17
N VAL A 259 -2.93 14.68 -11.71
CA VAL A 259 -3.85 15.53 -10.95
C VAL A 259 -5.26 15.20 -11.41
N THR A 260 -6.04 14.58 -10.54
CA THR A 260 -7.42 14.17 -10.81
C THR A 260 -8.38 14.97 -9.93
N ILE A 261 -9.39 15.58 -10.53
CA ILE A 261 -10.52 16.15 -9.80
C ILE A 261 -11.62 15.10 -9.79
N GLY A 262 -11.83 14.45 -8.64
CA GLY A 262 -12.80 13.35 -8.48
C GLY A 262 -14.21 13.85 -8.17
N SER A 263 -14.34 15.06 -7.60
CA SER A 263 -15.63 15.64 -7.24
C SER A 263 -15.60 17.16 -7.42
N LEU A 264 -16.73 17.71 -7.89
CA LEU A 264 -17.01 19.15 -7.92
C LEU A 264 -18.49 19.35 -7.57
N ASN A 265 -18.74 20.04 -6.46
CA ASN A 265 -20.08 20.31 -5.96
C ASN A 265 -20.30 21.81 -5.80
N ALA A 266 -21.36 22.37 -6.42
CA ALA A 266 -21.72 23.77 -6.30
C ALA A 266 -23.20 23.98 -6.61
N GLY A 267 -23.90 24.68 -5.72
CA GLY A 267 -25.29 25.04 -5.89
C GLY A 267 -26.28 23.87 -5.93
N THR A 268 -27.59 24.19 -5.93
CA THR A 268 -28.67 23.21 -5.92
C THR A 268 -29.85 23.58 -6.85
N LYS A 269 -29.88 24.82 -7.36
CA LYS A 269 -30.96 25.36 -8.18
C LYS A 269 -30.42 26.10 -9.39
N ALA A 270 -31.01 25.92 -10.54
CA ALA A 270 -30.57 26.49 -11.82
C ALA A 270 -30.55 28.03 -11.87
N ASN A 271 -31.34 28.69 -11.02
CA ASN A 271 -31.49 30.14 -11.01
C ASN A 271 -30.90 30.82 -9.76
N ILE A 272 -30.09 30.11 -9.00
CA ILE A 272 -29.39 30.64 -7.81
C ILE A 272 -27.88 30.43 -8.00
N ILE A 273 -27.14 31.53 -7.93
CA ILE A 273 -25.67 31.48 -7.83
C ILE A 273 -25.35 31.12 -6.38
N PRO A 274 -24.57 30.03 -6.12
CA PRO A 274 -24.21 29.63 -4.77
C PRO A 274 -23.16 30.57 -4.14
N ASP A 275 -22.89 30.38 -2.86
CA ASP A 275 -21.85 31.10 -2.12
C ASP A 275 -20.52 30.36 -2.04
N SER A 276 -20.48 29.10 -2.45
CA SER A 276 -19.27 28.29 -2.49
C SER A 276 -19.30 27.18 -3.53
N ALA A 277 -18.12 26.71 -3.92
CA ALA A 277 -17.89 25.50 -4.68
C ALA A 277 -16.83 24.65 -3.96
N GLU A 278 -17.08 23.36 -3.82
CA GLU A 278 -16.18 22.40 -3.22
C GLU A 278 -15.66 21.43 -4.27
N LEU A 279 -14.34 21.21 -4.26
CA LEU A 279 -13.66 20.23 -5.10
C LEU A 279 -12.89 19.25 -4.23
N MET A 280 -12.97 17.97 -4.59
CA MET A 280 -12.07 16.94 -4.07
C MET A 280 -11.15 16.47 -5.19
N MET A 281 -9.86 16.35 -4.89
CA MET A 281 -8.86 15.98 -5.87
C MET A 281 -7.83 15.03 -5.28
N ASN A 282 -7.25 14.19 -6.16
CA ASN A 282 -6.14 13.33 -5.83
C ASN A 282 -4.94 13.70 -6.72
N VAL A 283 -3.77 13.76 -6.09
CA VAL A 283 -2.48 14.02 -6.74
C VAL A 283 -1.61 12.80 -6.56
N ARG A 284 -1.01 12.31 -7.64
CA ARG A 284 0.00 11.25 -7.58
C ARG A 284 1.30 11.72 -8.20
N SER A 285 2.41 11.38 -7.58
CA SER A 285 3.75 11.67 -8.09
C SER A 285 4.75 10.65 -7.54
N VAL A 286 5.76 10.33 -8.32
CA VAL A 286 6.81 9.40 -7.91
C VAL A 286 7.95 10.16 -7.21
N ASP A 287 8.38 11.27 -7.78
CA ASP A 287 9.47 12.09 -7.25
C ASP A 287 8.97 13.06 -6.17
N PRO A 288 9.59 13.11 -4.97
CA PRO A 288 9.18 14.01 -3.89
C PRO A 288 9.28 15.51 -4.21
N GLU A 289 10.24 15.91 -5.06
CA GLU A 289 10.36 17.32 -5.47
C GLU A 289 9.25 17.70 -6.46
N VAL A 290 8.89 16.80 -7.37
CA VAL A 290 7.74 16.97 -8.27
C VAL A 290 6.47 17.10 -7.45
N ARG A 291 6.26 16.22 -6.45
CA ARG A 291 5.14 16.29 -5.52
C ARG A 291 5.02 17.66 -4.87
N SER A 292 6.10 18.15 -4.27
CA SER A 292 6.13 19.46 -3.61
C SER A 292 5.76 20.60 -4.56
N ARG A 293 6.31 20.58 -5.78
CA ARG A 293 6.00 21.57 -6.81
C ARG A 293 4.53 21.54 -7.25
N VAL A 294 3.95 20.35 -7.41
CA VAL A 294 2.54 20.19 -7.81
C VAL A 294 1.60 20.69 -6.71
N LEU A 295 1.81 20.33 -5.45
CA LEU A 295 0.98 20.79 -4.32
C LEU A 295 1.07 22.33 -4.14
N ALA A 296 2.27 22.90 -4.27
CA ALA A 296 2.46 24.33 -4.25
C ALA A 296 1.77 25.03 -5.43
N ALA A 297 1.79 24.43 -6.62
CA ALA A 297 1.10 24.95 -7.80
C ALA A 297 -0.42 24.94 -7.64
N ILE A 298 -1.00 23.89 -7.08
CA ILE A 298 -2.44 23.81 -6.78
C ILE A 298 -2.85 24.96 -5.86
N THR A 299 -2.12 25.12 -4.75
CA THR A 299 -2.38 26.21 -3.78
C THR A 299 -2.30 27.59 -4.44
N ARG A 300 -1.26 27.85 -5.23
CA ARG A 300 -1.06 29.10 -5.93
C ARG A 300 -2.18 29.37 -6.94
N ILE A 301 -2.61 28.36 -7.70
CA ILE A 301 -3.67 28.50 -8.70
C ILE A 301 -5.01 28.77 -8.02
N ALA A 302 -5.36 28.05 -6.94
CA ALA A 302 -6.59 28.29 -6.19
C ALA A 302 -6.69 29.73 -5.70
N ARG A 303 -5.62 30.26 -5.11
CA ARG A 303 -5.56 31.67 -4.67
C ARG A 303 -5.63 32.67 -5.85
N ALA A 304 -4.98 32.36 -6.96
CA ALA A 304 -5.00 33.24 -8.13
C ALA A 304 -6.39 33.30 -8.76
N GLU A 305 -7.11 32.18 -8.90
CA GLU A 305 -8.46 32.16 -9.46
C GLU A 305 -9.47 32.86 -8.51
N ALA A 306 -9.31 32.69 -7.19
CA ALA A 306 -10.11 33.41 -6.20
C ALA A 306 -9.88 34.93 -6.29
N ALA A 307 -8.64 35.37 -6.38
CA ALA A 307 -8.31 36.80 -6.54
C ALA A 307 -8.81 37.34 -7.88
N ALA A 308 -8.70 36.60 -8.98
CA ALA A 308 -9.16 37.03 -10.31
C ALA A 308 -10.69 37.19 -10.35
N ALA A 309 -11.42 36.35 -9.61
CA ALA A 309 -12.89 36.41 -9.49
C ALA A 309 -13.37 37.50 -8.51
N GLY A 310 -12.49 38.11 -7.73
CA GLY A 310 -12.87 39.02 -6.65
C GLY A 310 -13.54 38.32 -5.47
N ALA A 311 -13.07 37.10 -5.15
CA ALA A 311 -13.63 36.31 -4.06
C ALA A 311 -13.59 37.09 -2.72
N PRO A 312 -14.63 36.93 -1.86
CA PRO A 312 -14.72 37.68 -0.59
C PRO A 312 -13.72 37.19 0.45
N ARG A 313 -13.15 36.00 0.28
CA ARG A 313 -12.12 35.43 1.15
C ARG A 313 -11.23 34.42 0.41
N GLU A 314 -10.08 34.12 0.99
CA GLU A 314 -9.14 33.11 0.49
C GLU A 314 -9.78 31.71 0.39
N PRO A 315 -9.37 30.88 -0.57
CA PRO A 315 -9.81 29.49 -0.64
C PRO A 315 -9.31 28.71 0.57
N GLU A 316 -10.12 27.76 1.03
CA GLU A 316 -9.71 26.77 2.02
C GLU A 316 -9.14 25.56 1.30
N ILE A 317 -7.95 25.12 1.68
CA ILE A 317 -7.26 23.98 1.08
C ILE A 317 -6.86 23.06 2.22
N THR A 318 -7.43 21.85 2.25
CA THR A 318 -7.19 20.85 3.28
C THR A 318 -6.62 19.60 2.63
N LEU A 319 -5.42 19.21 3.05
CA LEU A 319 -4.86 17.88 2.79
C LEU A 319 -5.44 16.93 3.85
N PHE A 320 -6.22 15.92 3.45
CA PHE A 320 -6.90 15.04 4.40
C PHE A 320 -6.41 13.59 4.34
N GLU A 321 -5.68 13.23 3.29
CA GLU A 321 -5.05 11.93 3.12
C GLU A 321 -3.71 12.14 2.41
N SER A 322 -2.66 11.45 2.86
CA SER A 322 -1.33 11.60 2.29
C SER A 322 -0.48 10.37 2.55
N ALA A 323 -0.05 9.71 1.49
CA ALA A 323 0.96 8.66 1.51
C ALA A 323 2.24 9.17 0.82
N PRO A 324 3.41 9.01 1.42
CA PRO A 324 4.67 9.42 0.79
C PRO A 324 5.05 8.48 -0.36
N THR A 325 6.01 8.88 -1.19
CA THR A 325 6.65 7.98 -2.15
C THR A 325 7.28 6.80 -1.40
N LEU A 326 7.00 5.57 -1.84
CA LEU A 326 7.72 4.40 -1.37
C LEU A 326 9.03 4.30 -2.14
N THR A 327 10.13 4.51 -1.42
CA THR A 327 11.48 4.47 -1.98
C THR A 327 12.26 3.32 -1.32
N ASN A 328 12.66 2.34 -2.09
CA ASN A 328 13.57 1.30 -1.63
C ASN A 328 14.99 1.87 -1.53
N ASP A 329 15.57 1.82 -0.33
CA ASP A 329 16.97 2.23 -0.15
C ASP A 329 17.89 1.37 -1.01
N PRO A 330 18.71 1.97 -1.91
CA PRO A 330 19.50 1.20 -2.85
C PRO A 330 20.54 0.28 -2.19
N ALA A 331 21.13 0.69 -1.06
CA ALA A 331 22.15 -0.11 -0.37
C ALA A 331 21.49 -1.26 0.40
N ALA A 332 20.37 -1.00 1.08
CA ALA A 332 19.60 -2.02 1.76
C ALA A 332 19.01 -3.03 0.77
N MET A 333 18.50 -2.55 -0.38
CA MET A 333 18.02 -3.42 -1.44
C MET A 333 19.15 -4.31 -2.00
N ALA A 334 20.32 -3.75 -2.29
CA ALA A 334 21.47 -4.52 -2.78
C ALA A 334 21.89 -5.63 -1.81
N ARG A 335 21.71 -5.41 -0.49
CA ARG A 335 21.93 -6.43 0.55
C ARG A 335 20.82 -7.49 0.55
N THR A 336 19.56 -7.12 0.37
CA THR A 336 18.37 -8.00 0.52
C THR A 336 18.07 -8.78 -0.75
N LEU A 337 18.28 -8.20 -1.94
CA LEU A 337 17.92 -8.79 -3.23
C LEU A 337 18.48 -10.21 -3.49
N PRO A 338 19.76 -10.54 -3.15
CA PRO A 338 20.27 -11.90 -3.32
C PRO A 338 19.49 -12.94 -2.51
N ALA A 339 18.98 -12.57 -1.33
CA ALA A 339 18.15 -13.42 -0.49
C ALA A 339 16.80 -13.72 -1.17
N LEU A 340 16.12 -12.70 -1.67
CA LEU A 340 14.86 -12.87 -2.42
C LEU A 340 15.07 -13.74 -3.67
N ALA A 341 16.15 -13.50 -4.42
CA ALA A 341 16.51 -14.28 -5.59
C ALA A 341 16.83 -15.75 -5.26
N SER A 342 17.35 -16.05 -4.08
CA SER A 342 17.60 -17.44 -3.64
C SER A 342 16.31 -18.21 -3.40
N VAL A 343 15.22 -17.52 -3.03
CA VAL A 343 13.90 -18.13 -2.78
C VAL A 343 13.17 -18.46 -4.09
N VAL A 344 13.08 -17.50 -5.00
CA VAL A 344 12.25 -17.65 -6.20
C VAL A 344 13.04 -18.05 -7.45
N GLY A 345 14.36 -17.93 -7.43
CA GLY A 345 15.24 -17.99 -8.61
C GLY A 345 15.45 -16.59 -9.22
N PRO A 346 16.67 -16.26 -9.64
CA PRO A 346 16.99 -14.92 -10.16
C PRO A 346 16.17 -14.54 -11.38
N GLU A 347 15.71 -15.52 -12.17
CA GLU A 347 14.87 -15.33 -13.38
C GLU A 347 13.42 -14.95 -13.04
N ARG A 348 13.02 -15.08 -11.79
CA ARG A 348 11.68 -14.74 -11.29
C ARG A 348 11.66 -13.48 -10.43
N VAL A 349 12.80 -12.82 -10.33
CA VAL A 349 12.88 -11.46 -9.79
C VAL A 349 12.75 -10.48 -10.94
N ILE A 350 11.74 -9.64 -10.90
CA ILE A 350 11.41 -8.70 -11.97
C ILE A 350 11.42 -7.26 -11.46
N ASP A 351 11.83 -6.32 -12.29
CA ASP A 351 11.59 -4.90 -12.07
C ASP A 351 10.29 -4.51 -12.82
N PRO A 352 9.17 -4.28 -12.11
CA PRO A 352 7.91 -3.92 -12.76
C PRO A 352 7.86 -2.47 -13.24
N GLY A 353 8.90 -1.67 -12.98
CA GLY A 353 8.89 -0.22 -13.15
C GLY A 353 8.25 0.50 -11.96
N PRO A 354 8.12 1.84 -12.04
CA PRO A 354 7.39 2.62 -11.05
C PRO A 354 5.89 2.27 -11.06
N ILE A 355 5.30 2.13 -9.88
CA ILE A 355 3.89 1.75 -9.70
C ILE A 355 3.08 3.00 -9.30
N PRO A 356 1.93 3.25 -9.95
CA PRO A 356 1.12 4.43 -9.64
C PRO A 356 0.27 4.29 -8.36
N SER A 357 0.26 3.12 -7.72
CA SER A 357 -0.35 2.90 -6.40
C SER A 357 0.47 3.57 -5.31
N SER A 358 -0.11 3.75 -4.14
CA SER A 358 0.52 4.32 -2.96
C SER A 358 0.46 3.35 -1.79
N GLU A 359 1.32 3.57 -0.79
CA GLU A 359 1.49 2.74 0.38
C GLU A 359 2.02 3.61 1.52
N ASP A 360 1.57 3.40 2.76
CA ASP A 360 1.97 4.24 3.89
C ASP A 360 3.12 3.65 4.74
N VAL A 361 3.55 2.41 4.46
CA VAL A 361 4.69 1.77 5.13
C VAL A 361 5.97 2.61 5.16
N PRO A 362 6.28 3.50 4.17
CA PRO A 362 7.46 4.34 4.26
C PRO A 362 7.50 5.22 5.52
N ILE A 363 6.34 5.56 6.09
CA ILE A 363 6.24 6.36 7.32
C ILE A 363 6.93 5.65 8.48
N LEU A 364 6.80 4.32 8.58
CA LEU A 364 7.47 3.54 9.61
C LEU A 364 8.99 3.65 9.56
N ALA A 365 9.57 3.71 8.36
CA ALA A 365 11.02 3.82 8.19
C ALA A 365 11.50 5.28 8.30
N THR A 366 10.82 6.20 7.62
CA THR A 366 11.25 7.60 7.53
C THR A 366 11.11 8.36 8.85
N SER A 367 10.12 8.02 9.69
CA SER A 367 9.92 8.63 11.01
C SER A 367 11.13 8.45 11.95
N ILE A 368 11.89 7.39 11.76
CA ILE A 368 13.10 7.10 12.53
C ILE A 368 14.39 7.12 11.70
N GLY A 369 14.31 7.47 10.40
CA GLY A 369 15.47 7.61 9.53
C GLY A 369 16.25 6.32 9.29
N VAL A 370 15.55 5.21 9.02
CA VAL A 370 16.14 3.90 8.69
C VAL A 370 15.77 3.48 7.27
N PRO A 371 16.55 2.59 6.62
CA PRO A 371 16.23 2.10 5.30
C PRO A 371 14.95 1.26 5.27
N LEU A 372 14.23 1.34 4.13
CA LEU A 372 13.11 0.50 3.77
C LEU A 372 13.50 -0.39 2.60
N VAL A 373 13.11 -1.67 2.64
CA VAL A 373 13.06 -2.56 1.48
C VAL A 373 11.69 -3.21 1.40
N PHE A 374 11.01 -2.94 0.29
CA PHE A 374 9.66 -3.42 0.03
C PHE A 374 9.58 -4.07 -1.34
N TRP A 375 8.89 -5.20 -1.43
CA TRP A 375 8.75 -5.94 -2.68
C TRP A 375 7.33 -6.41 -2.92
N LEU A 376 7.02 -6.71 -4.19
CA LEU A 376 5.79 -7.37 -4.58
C LEU A 376 5.95 -8.88 -4.51
N LEU A 377 4.94 -9.56 -4.01
CA LEU A 377 4.79 -11.00 -4.02
C LEU A 377 3.76 -11.38 -5.09
N GLY A 378 4.11 -12.23 -6.04
CA GLY A 378 3.15 -12.69 -7.05
C GLY A 378 2.07 -13.56 -6.44
N GLY A 379 0.80 -13.21 -6.69
CA GLY A 379 -0.39 -13.87 -6.15
C GLY A 379 -1.36 -14.41 -7.20
N ALA A 380 -1.19 -14.11 -8.49
CA ALA A 380 -2.08 -14.58 -9.53
C ALA A 380 -1.69 -15.98 -10.06
N ASP A 381 -2.69 -16.76 -10.50
CA ASP A 381 -2.43 -18.08 -11.09
C ASP A 381 -1.44 -17.95 -12.27
N PRO A 382 -0.29 -18.65 -12.23
CA PRO A 382 0.70 -18.59 -13.31
C PRO A 382 0.17 -19.01 -14.69
N VAL A 383 -0.91 -19.79 -14.73
CA VAL A 383 -1.52 -20.25 -15.98
C VAL A 383 -2.00 -19.09 -16.84
N VAL A 384 -2.50 -18.00 -16.24
CA VAL A 384 -2.97 -16.82 -16.99
C VAL A 384 -1.83 -16.08 -17.70
N TYR A 385 -0.58 -16.34 -17.31
CA TYR A 385 0.65 -15.75 -17.88
C TYR A 385 1.37 -16.67 -18.86
N ALA A 386 0.83 -17.85 -19.19
CA ALA A 386 1.53 -18.87 -19.97
C ALA A 386 2.03 -18.38 -21.35
N GLY A 387 1.42 -17.32 -21.91
CA GLY A 387 1.83 -16.69 -23.18
C GLY A 387 2.80 -15.51 -23.04
N ALA A 388 2.96 -14.95 -21.84
CA ALA A 388 3.78 -13.75 -21.61
C ALA A 388 5.26 -14.10 -21.50
N ARG A 389 6.11 -13.40 -22.25
CA ARG A 389 7.56 -13.63 -22.36
C ARG A 389 8.39 -12.40 -21.94
N THR A 390 7.76 -11.23 -21.89
CA THR A 390 8.38 -9.95 -21.53
C THR A 390 7.63 -9.28 -20.40
N VAL A 391 8.25 -8.30 -19.75
CA VAL A 391 7.60 -7.49 -18.69
C VAL A 391 6.39 -6.75 -19.26
N GLU A 392 6.48 -6.23 -20.47
CA GLU A 392 5.38 -5.52 -21.15
C GLU A 392 4.20 -6.46 -21.43
N GLU A 393 4.47 -7.71 -21.83
CA GLU A 393 3.42 -8.73 -22.00
C GLU A 393 2.79 -9.12 -20.67
N MET A 394 3.58 -9.24 -19.58
CA MET A 394 3.05 -9.46 -18.24
C MET A 394 2.16 -8.29 -17.79
N GLN A 395 2.60 -7.05 -17.99
CA GLN A 395 1.79 -5.86 -17.68
C GLN A 395 0.48 -5.84 -18.47
N ALA A 396 0.49 -6.27 -19.72
CA ALA A 396 -0.72 -6.40 -20.53
C ALA A 396 -1.68 -7.48 -20.00
N VAL A 397 -1.18 -8.53 -19.35
CA VAL A 397 -2.01 -9.54 -18.67
C VAL A 397 -2.59 -8.94 -17.38
N VAL A 398 -1.77 -8.26 -16.57
CA VAL A 398 -2.23 -7.57 -15.35
C VAL A 398 -3.41 -6.65 -15.64
N GLY A 399 -3.41 -5.94 -16.77
CA GLY A 399 -4.52 -5.08 -17.18
C GLY A 399 -5.82 -5.80 -17.59
N ARG A 400 -5.84 -7.14 -17.59
CA ARG A 400 -7.00 -7.96 -18.02
C ARG A 400 -7.52 -8.92 -16.97
N ILE A 401 -6.74 -9.19 -15.93
CA ILE A 401 -7.13 -10.06 -14.82
C ILE A 401 -7.61 -9.22 -13.64
N PRO A 402 -8.37 -9.80 -12.70
CA PRO A 402 -8.69 -9.12 -11.46
C PRO A 402 -7.41 -8.65 -10.75
N SER A 403 -7.36 -7.37 -10.39
CA SER A 403 -6.28 -6.78 -9.61
C SER A 403 -6.77 -6.39 -8.22
N ASN A 404 -5.87 -6.00 -7.35
CA ASN A 404 -6.19 -5.41 -6.06
C ASN A 404 -7.34 -4.41 -6.18
N HIS A 405 -8.23 -4.40 -5.21
CA HIS A 405 -9.50 -3.64 -5.11
C HIS A 405 -10.64 -4.13 -6.04
N SER A 406 -10.41 -5.17 -6.84
CA SER A 406 -11.47 -5.82 -7.62
C SER A 406 -12.30 -6.76 -6.73
N PRO A 407 -13.64 -6.84 -6.91
CA PRO A 407 -14.48 -7.82 -6.22
C PRO A 407 -14.16 -9.28 -6.59
N LEU A 408 -13.39 -9.49 -7.64
CA LEU A 408 -12.95 -10.81 -8.12
C LEU A 408 -11.51 -11.14 -7.73
N TYR A 409 -10.82 -10.25 -6.98
CA TYR A 409 -9.43 -10.46 -6.63
C TYR A 409 -9.30 -11.39 -5.42
N ALA A 410 -8.55 -12.46 -5.58
CA ALA A 410 -8.04 -13.27 -4.49
C ALA A 410 -6.71 -13.91 -4.93
N PRO A 411 -5.66 -13.83 -4.13
CA PRO A 411 -4.40 -14.51 -4.43
C PRO A 411 -4.57 -16.02 -4.31
N VAL A 412 -3.88 -16.78 -5.18
CA VAL A 412 -3.79 -18.24 -4.99
C VAL A 412 -3.03 -18.53 -3.70
N ILE A 413 -3.57 -19.42 -2.86
CA ILE A 413 -2.97 -19.72 -1.55
C ILE A 413 -1.57 -20.28 -1.74
N SER A 414 -1.43 -21.33 -2.53
CA SER A 414 -0.14 -21.95 -2.84
C SER A 414 0.25 -21.66 -4.29
N PRO A 415 1.47 -21.26 -4.57
CA PRO A 415 2.64 -21.16 -3.68
C PRO A 415 2.81 -19.80 -2.99
N THR A 416 1.82 -18.89 -3.04
CA THR A 416 1.97 -17.50 -2.58
C THR A 416 2.30 -17.43 -1.09
N LEU A 417 1.57 -18.18 -0.24
CA LEU A 417 1.79 -18.19 1.20
C LEU A 417 3.19 -18.69 1.55
N GLU A 418 3.60 -19.84 1.00
CA GLU A 418 4.89 -20.46 1.27
C GLU A 418 6.05 -19.56 0.84
N LEU A 419 5.93 -18.93 -0.33
CA LEU A 419 6.95 -18.01 -0.83
C LEU A 419 6.96 -16.69 -0.06
N GLY A 420 5.80 -16.18 0.33
CA GLY A 420 5.70 -14.99 1.16
C GLY A 420 6.35 -15.17 2.52
N ILE A 421 6.19 -16.34 3.15
CA ILE A 421 6.90 -16.72 4.38
C ILE A 421 8.41 -16.75 4.12
N SER A 422 8.83 -17.52 3.12
CA SER A 422 10.25 -17.74 2.83
C SER A 422 10.99 -16.45 2.45
N THR A 423 10.34 -15.53 1.71
CA THR A 423 10.93 -14.23 1.35
C THR A 423 11.13 -13.34 2.56
N LEU A 424 10.15 -13.26 3.48
CA LEU A 424 10.28 -12.49 4.73
C LEU A 424 11.38 -13.06 5.63
N VAL A 425 11.41 -14.38 5.85
CA VAL A 425 12.43 -15.04 6.68
C VAL A 425 13.81 -14.83 6.12
N THR A 426 13.99 -15.11 4.83
CA THR A 426 15.32 -15.03 4.20
C THR A 426 15.81 -13.58 4.13
N ALA A 427 14.91 -12.63 3.85
CA ALA A 427 15.25 -11.21 3.89
C ALA A 427 15.65 -10.77 5.31
N ALA A 428 14.90 -11.17 6.35
CA ALA A 428 15.22 -10.84 7.73
C ALA A 428 16.58 -11.42 8.16
N ARG A 429 16.86 -12.67 7.83
CA ARG A 429 18.11 -13.36 8.20
C ARG A 429 19.37 -12.71 7.62
N VAL A 430 19.28 -12.08 6.45
CA VAL A 430 20.41 -11.31 5.89
C VAL A 430 20.82 -10.17 6.82
N TRP A 431 19.88 -9.60 7.59
CA TRP A 431 20.13 -8.48 8.50
C TRP A 431 20.46 -8.96 9.92
N LEU A 432 19.81 -10.02 10.37
CA LEU A 432 19.98 -10.57 11.72
C LEU A 432 21.36 -11.24 11.95
N GLY A 433 21.98 -11.80 10.97
CA GLY A 433 23.31 -12.42 11.07
C GLY A 433 23.30 -13.89 11.45
#